data_0cf101958d757d77d470eff51c94b5e9
#
_entry.id   0cf101958d757d77d470eff51c94b5e9
#
_cell.length_a   1.000
_cell.length_b   1.000
_cell.length_c   1.000
_cell.angle_alpha   90.00
_cell.angle_beta   90.00
_cell.angle_gamma   90.00
#
_symmetry.space_group_name_H-M   'P 1'
#
loop_
_entity.id
_entity.type
_entity.pdbx_description
1 polymer ?
#
loop_
_entity_poly.entity_id
_entity_poly.type
_entity_poly.pdbx_seq_one_letter_code
_entity_poly.pdbx_strand_id
1 'polypeptide(L)'
;MSQSINVAREGTVGPEILLCLEKRRLLGAFTEAVHEVMLLQQQQVTDIVNDGNFSRFDLLLHLANERRELAKFAYLQHVDEHGC
;
A
#
# COMPACT_ATOMS: atom_id res chain seq x y z
N MET A 1 -6.13 0.33 34.30
CA MET A 1 -6.23 -0.31 33.93
C MET A 1 -6.36 -0.50 33.26
N SER A 2 -6.52 -0.35 33.27
CA SER A 2 -6.68 -1.03 32.75
C SER A 2 -6.71 -1.32 31.94
N GLN A 3 -6.84 -1.18 31.99
CA GLN A 3 -6.94 -1.87 31.43
C GLN A 3 -7.14 -2.31 30.72
N SER A 4 -7.25 -2.07 31.09
CA SER A 4 -7.50 -2.86 30.57
C SER A 4 -7.74 -3.07 29.82
N ILE A 5 -7.84 -2.82 30.01
CA ILE A 5 -8.05 -3.35 29.46
C ILE A 5 -8.26 -3.77 28.83
N ASN A 6 -8.37 -3.79 29.10
CA ASN A 6 -8.58 -4.63 28.61
C ASN A 6 -8.70 -5.33 28.21
N VAL A 7 -8.72 -5.40 28.35
CA VAL A 7 -8.86 -6.36 28.08
C VAL A 7 -9.26 -7.09 27.86
N ALA A 8 -9.41 -7.13 28.60
CA ALA A 8 -9.97 -8.16 28.34
C ALA A 8 -10.71 -8.26 27.56
N ARG A 9 -10.76 -7.77 27.33
CA ARG A 9 -11.32 -7.96 26.38
C ARG A 9 -10.70 -8.66 25.51
N GLU A 10 -9.78 -9.23 25.82
CA GLU A 10 -9.20 -9.97 25.01
C GLU A 10 -10.02 -10.86 24.32
N GLY A 11 -10.87 -11.45 24.84
CA GLY A 11 -11.85 -12.18 24.13
C GLY A 11 -12.61 -11.31 23.17
N THR A 12 -12.33 -10.03 23.23
CA THR A 12 -13.01 -9.08 22.36
C THR A 12 -12.32 -8.87 21.06
N VAL A 13 -11.17 -9.49 20.85
CA VAL A 13 -10.53 -9.40 19.56
C VAL A 13 -11.27 -10.33 18.61
N GLY A 14 -12.23 -9.76 17.91
CA GLY A 14 -13.06 -10.53 16.99
C GLY A 14 -12.71 -10.28 15.55
N PRO A 15 -13.47 -10.91 14.65
CA PRO A 15 -13.21 -10.76 13.21
C PRO A 15 -13.20 -9.31 12.74
N GLU A 16 -14.01 -8.46 13.34
CA GLU A 16 -14.06 -7.06 12.94
C GLU A 16 -12.74 -6.36 13.15
N ILE A 17 -12.08 -6.62 14.28
CA ILE A 17 -10.80 -6.01 14.56
C ILE A 17 -9.75 -6.52 13.59
N LEU A 18 -9.77 -7.81 13.31
CA LEU A 18 -8.84 -8.39 12.35
C LEU A 18 -9.04 -7.80 10.96
N LEU A 19 -10.27 -7.57 10.56
CA LEU A 19 -10.57 -6.96 9.27
C LEU A 19 -10.06 -5.52 9.21
N CYS A 20 -10.16 -4.77 10.30
CA CYS A 20 -9.64 -3.41 10.34
C CYS A 20 -8.12 -3.37 10.29
N LEU A 21 -7.46 -4.35 10.91
CA LEU A 21 -6.03 -4.47 10.80
C LEU A 21 -5.62 -4.81 9.38
N GLU A 22 -6.37 -5.68 8.71
CA GLU A 22 -6.10 -6.00 7.32
C GLU A 22 -6.27 -4.79 6.42
N LYS A 23 -7.28 -3.98 6.66
CA LYS A 23 -7.47 -2.74 5.92
C LYS A 23 -6.24 -1.85 6.05
N ARG A 24 -5.72 -1.72 7.26
CA ARG A 24 -4.54 -0.90 7.50
C ARG A 24 -3.32 -1.44 6.76
N ARG A 25 -3.17 -2.76 6.77
CA ARG A 25 -2.07 -3.40 6.04
C ARG A 25 -2.18 -3.13 4.54
N LEU A 26 -3.39 -3.25 4.00
CA LEU A 26 -3.61 -3.02 2.58
C LEU A 26 -3.38 -1.56 2.20
N LEU A 27 -3.77 -0.64 3.07
CA LEU A 27 -3.51 0.78 2.83
C LEU A 27 -2.02 1.06 2.83
N GLY A 28 -1.27 0.44 3.75
CA GLY A 28 0.17 0.56 3.79
C GLY A 28 0.82 0.05 2.52
N ALA A 29 0.36 -1.10 2.04
CA ALA A 29 0.89 -1.67 0.81
C ALA A 29 0.65 -0.75 -0.39
N PHE A 30 -0.53 -0.14 -0.46
CA PHE A 30 -0.85 0.80 -1.52
C PHE A 30 0.05 2.04 -1.42
N THR A 31 0.22 2.56 -0.22
CA THR A 31 1.06 3.74 -0.01
C THR A 31 2.51 3.46 -0.43
N GLU A 32 3.03 2.29 -0.07
CA GLU A 32 4.38 1.91 -0.48
C GLU A 32 4.49 1.80 -2.00
N ALA A 33 3.47 1.24 -2.64
CA ALA A 33 3.50 1.11 -4.09
C ALA A 33 3.48 2.46 -4.78
N VAL A 34 2.70 3.40 -4.27
CA VAL A 34 2.69 4.77 -4.79
C VAL A 34 4.06 5.41 -4.63
N HIS A 35 4.68 5.23 -3.47
CA HIS A 35 5.99 5.79 -3.21
C HIS A 35 7.04 5.22 -4.15
N GLU A 36 6.96 3.93 -4.45
CA GLU A 36 7.89 3.31 -5.38
C GLU A 36 7.78 3.94 -6.78
N VAL A 37 6.55 4.17 -7.24
CA VAL A 37 6.35 4.80 -8.54
C VAL A 37 6.99 6.19 -8.54
N MET A 38 6.80 6.95 -7.48
CA MET A 38 7.36 8.29 -7.39
C MET A 38 8.88 8.28 -7.43
N LEU A 39 9.50 7.36 -6.71
CA LEU A 39 10.95 7.25 -6.70
C LEU A 39 11.50 6.89 -8.07
N LEU A 40 10.85 5.97 -8.76
CA LEU A 40 11.28 5.57 -10.10
C LEU A 40 11.14 6.72 -11.09
N GLN A 41 10.06 7.51 -10.97
CA GLN A 41 9.88 8.68 -11.80
C GLN A 41 10.98 9.71 -11.57
N GLN A 42 11.37 9.92 -10.31
CA GLN A 42 12.46 10.84 -10.01
C GLN A 42 13.77 10.37 -10.61
N GLN A 43 14.05 9.07 -10.52
CA GLN A 43 15.27 8.53 -11.11
C GLN A 43 15.25 8.65 -12.62
N GLN A 44 14.10 8.43 -13.23
CA GLN A 44 13.97 8.55 -14.67
C GLN A 44 14.31 9.97 -15.12
N VAL A 45 13.77 10.96 -14.41
CA VAL A 45 14.06 12.37 -14.75
C VAL A 45 15.54 12.65 -14.62
N THR A 46 16.17 12.16 -13.55
CA THR A 46 17.59 12.35 -13.34
C THR A 46 18.42 11.75 -14.48
N ASP A 47 18.05 10.54 -14.91
CA ASP A 47 18.78 9.88 -15.97
C ASP A 47 18.59 10.56 -17.31
N ILE A 48 17.39 11.08 -17.56
CA ILE A 48 17.16 11.84 -18.79
C ILE A 48 18.06 13.06 -18.85
N VAL A 49 18.17 13.77 -17.72
CA VAL A 49 18.99 14.96 -17.66
C VAL A 49 20.47 14.62 -17.83
N ASN A 50 20.91 13.51 -17.25
CA ASN A 50 22.33 13.18 -17.23
C ASN A 50 22.83 12.52 -18.51
N ASP A 51 22.07 11.57 -19.08
CA ASP A 51 22.55 10.86 -20.24
C ASP A 51 21.49 10.64 -21.31
N GLY A 52 20.32 11.21 -21.14
CA GLY A 52 19.27 11.18 -22.16
C GLY A 52 18.62 9.83 -22.38
N ASN A 53 18.95 8.84 -21.56
CA ASN A 53 18.40 7.51 -21.75
C ASN A 53 17.44 7.19 -20.61
N PHE A 54 16.16 7.05 -20.94
CA PHE A 54 15.16 6.74 -19.93
C PHE A 54 14.38 5.46 -20.24
N SER A 55 14.71 4.80 -21.34
CA SER A 55 13.94 3.60 -21.74
C SER A 55 14.12 2.45 -20.74
N ARG A 56 15.22 2.42 -20.02
CA ARG A 56 15.45 1.35 -19.05
C ARG A 56 14.47 1.41 -17.89
N PHE A 57 13.81 2.56 -17.68
CA PHE A 57 12.82 2.69 -16.62
C PHE A 57 11.41 2.36 -17.06
N ASP A 58 11.20 2.19 -18.38
CA ASP A 58 9.84 1.96 -18.87
C ASP A 58 9.24 0.70 -18.29
N LEU A 59 9.96 -0.41 -18.30
CA LEU A 59 9.46 -1.66 -17.74
C LEU A 59 9.30 -1.57 -16.24
N LEU A 60 10.29 -0.97 -15.55
CA LEU A 60 10.22 -0.85 -14.11
C LEU A 60 9.03 -0.01 -13.69
N LEU A 61 8.77 1.10 -14.39
CA LEU A 61 7.62 1.93 -14.10
C LEU A 61 6.31 1.21 -14.40
N HIS A 62 6.27 0.46 -15.48
CA HIS A 62 5.08 -0.32 -15.81
C HIS A 62 4.77 -1.32 -14.70
N LEU A 63 5.77 -2.05 -14.23
CA LEU A 63 5.57 -3.02 -13.17
C LEU A 63 5.18 -2.35 -11.85
N ALA A 64 5.80 -1.22 -11.54
CA ALA A 64 5.47 -0.50 -10.33
C ALA A 64 4.05 0.05 -10.37
N ASN A 65 3.60 0.53 -11.53
CA ASN A 65 2.24 0.98 -11.70
C ASN A 65 1.24 -0.16 -11.57
N GLU A 66 1.59 -1.34 -12.08
CA GLU A 66 0.74 -2.52 -11.91
C GLU A 66 0.60 -2.89 -10.43
N ARG A 67 1.71 -2.86 -9.70
CA ARG A 67 1.67 -3.15 -8.26
C ARG A 67 0.81 -2.13 -7.53
N ARG A 68 0.93 -0.86 -7.92
CA ARG A 68 0.11 0.19 -7.32
C ARG A 68 -1.38 -0.07 -7.57
N GLU A 69 -1.75 -0.43 -8.80
CA GLU A 69 -3.15 -0.66 -9.13
C GLU A 69 -3.68 -1.90 -8.41
N LEU A 70 -2.90 -2.96 -8.33
CA LEU A 70 -3.32 -4.16 -7.61
C LEU A 70 -3.51 -3.87 -6.13
N ALA A 71 -2.59 -3.12 -5.53
CA ALA A 71 -2.70 -2.77 -4.12
C ALA A 71 -3.92 -1.86 -3.88
N LYS A 72 -4.18 -0.94 -4.80
CA LYS A 72 -5.36 -0.08 -4.71
C LYS A 72 -6.64 -0.90 -4.76
N PHE A 73 -6.74 -1.81 -5.72
CA PHE A 73 -7.94 -2.63 -5.83
C PHE A 73 -8.14 -3.51 -4.61
N ALA A 74 -7.07 -4.09 -4.08
CA ALA A 74 -7.18 -4.91 -2.88
C ALA A 74 -7.71 -4.09 -1.71
N TYR A 75 -7.21 -2.87 -1.55
CA TYR A 75 -7.69 -1.99 -0.49
C TYR A 75 -9.15 -1.61 -0.69
N LEU A 76 -9.52 -1.18 -1.90
CA LEU A 76 -10.87 -0.75 -2.17
C LEU A 76 -11.86 -1.89 -2.04
N GLN A 77 -11.49 -3.07 -2.51
CA GLN A 77 -12.34 -4.25 -2.39
C GLN A 77 -12.58 -4.59 -0.92
N HIS A 78 -11.52 -4.52 -0.11
CA HIS A 78 -11.66 -4.82 1.31
C HIS A 78 -12.62 -3.83 1.99
N VAL A 79 -12.46 -2.53 1.69
CA VAL A 79 -13.32 -1.51 2.26
C VAL A 79 -14.77 -1.74 1.82
N ASP A 80 -14.97 -2.07 0.56
CA ASP A 80 -16.31 -2.27 0.03
C ASP A 80 -16.99 -3.48 0.65
N GLU A 81 -16.24 -4.56 0.86
CA GLU A 81 -16.80 -5.80 1.39
C GLU A 81 -16.99 -5.78 2.90
N HIS A 82 -16.10 -5.13 3.61
CA HIS A 82 -16.08 -5.23 5.07
C HIS A 82 -16.40 -3.93 5.79
N GLY A 83 -16.35 -2.83 5.10
CA GLY A 83 -16.82 -1.57 5.65
C GLY A 83 -15.98 -1.00 6.79
N CYS A 84 -14.78 -1.47 6.98
CA CYS A 84 -14.00 -0.98 8.11
C CYS A 84 -12.89 0.02 7.66
#